data_e287f4e70094c137f9bc4c6608470989
#
_entry.id   e287f4e70094c137f9bc4c6608470989
#
_cell.length_a   1.000
_cell.length_b   1.000
_cell.length_c   1.000
_cell.angle_alpha   90.00
_cell.angle_beta   90.00
_cell.angle_gamma   90.00
#
_symmetry.space_group_name_H-M   'P 1'
#
loop_
_entity.id
_entity.type
_entity.pdbx_description
1 polymer ?
#
loop_
_entity_poly.entity_id
_entity_poly.type
_entity_poly.pdbx_seq_one_letter_code
_entity_poly.pdbx_strand_id
1 'polypeptide(L)'
;AAPAQKFKVGNYEYVKDRAYSFEQKLNQNTHFLLDKELRELAADERAAVIPNMLFNAVITRDGRKMLISTLPVSFLMQPGNEGVVQAKGDPDAIDFAALFAKQDPMNLRLLTALRMNATFPYVLPNVWLPTEPKIDVMDAGLRDNYGLETSLRFIHVFNDWIKENTSGVVLLQIRDRRGGGWEFPFESKDISEVVTKPLLLLQYNWYKMQQ
;
A
#
# COMPACT_ATOMS: atom_id res chain seq x y z
N ALA A 1 -11.49 -17.72 -24.82
CA ALA A 1 -10.55 -17.80 -23.69
C ALA A 1 -11.16 -18.68 -22.59
N ALA A 2 -10.40 -19.59 -21.99
CA ALA A 2 -10.88 -20.36 -20.86
C ALA A 2 -11.19 -19.42 -19.68
N PRO A 3 -12.27 -19.68 -18.90
CA PRO A 3 -12.56 -18.86 -17.73
C PRO A 3 -11.41 -18.92 -16.72
N ALA A 4 -11.03 -17.75 -16.16
CA ALA A 4 -9.98 -17.69 -15.17
C ALA A 4 -10.37 -18.53 -13.93
N GLN A 5 -9.45 -19.35 -13.46
CA GLN A 5 -9.67 -20.14 -12.25
C GLN A 5 -9.81 -19.23 -11.04
N LYS A 6 -10.75 -19.57 -10.17
CA LYS A 6 -11.03 -18.82 -8.94
C LYS A 6 -10.84 -19.70 -7.71
N PHE A 7 -10.59 -19.07 -6.57
CA PHE A 7 -10.57 -19.75 -5.26
C PHE A 7 -11.12 -18.79 -4.19
N LYS A 8 -11.56 -19.36 -3.07
CA LYS A 8 -12.09 -18.58 -1.95
C LYS A 8 -11.21 -18.66 -0.73
N VAL A 9 -11.12 -17.54 0.01
CA VAL A 9 -10.57 -17.48 1.36
C VAL A 9 -11.58 -16.70 2.19
N GLY A 10 -12.17 -17.34 3.18
CA GLY A 10 -13.30 -16.77 3.91
C GLY A 10 -14.42 -16.34 2.96
N ASN A 11 -14.84 -15.09 3.06
CA ASN A 11 -15.90 -14.51 2.23
C ASN A 11 -15.38 -13.95 0.89
N TYR A 12 -14.08 -13.96 0.66
CA TYR A 12 -13.48 -13.36 -0.52
C TYR A 12 -13.19 -14.37 -1.64
N GLU A 13 -13.51 -13.98 -2.87
CA GLU A 13 -13.22 -14.73 -4.08
C GLU A 13 -12.06 -14.09 -4.84
N TYR A 14 -11.00 -14.85 -5.04
CA TYR A 14 -9.79 -14.44 -5.74
C TYR A 14 -9.71 -15.09 -7.12
N VAL A 15 -9.06 -14.41 -8.06
CA VAL A 15 -8.79 -14.92 -9.41
C VAL A 15 -7.34 -15.37 -9.49
N LYS A 16 -7.09 -16.56 -10.05
CA LYS A 16 -5.75 -17.07 -10.34
C LYS A 16 -5.25 -16.46 -11.65
N ASP A 17 -4.82 -15.23 -11.59
CA ASP A 17 -4.23 -14.50 -12.69
C ASP A 17 -2.69 -14.48 -12.63
N ARG A 18 -2.06 -13.69 -13.50
CA ARG A 18 -0.60 -13.49 -13.49
C ARG A 18 -0.09 -12.93 -12.15
N ALA A 19 -0.88 -12.07 -11.54
CA ALA A 19 -0.52 -11.45 -10.27
C ALA A 19 -0.61 -12.46 -9.11
N TYR A 20 -1.56 -13.39 -9.16
CA TYR A 20 -1.57 -14.53 -8.23
C TYR A 20 -0.31 -15.40 -8.33
N SER A 21 0.21 -15.60 -9.56
CA SER A 21 1.48 -16.32 -9.75
C SER A 21 2.65 -15.63 -9.06
N PHE A 22 2.66 -14.30 -9.06
CA PHE A 22 3.64 -13.51 -8.31
C PHE A 22 3.48 -13.71 -6.79
N GLU A 23 2.26 -13.65 -6.25
CA GLU A 23 1.99 -13.94 -4.84
C GLU A 23 2.49 -15.33 -4.44
N GLN A 24 2.23 -16.34 -5.27
CA GLN A 24 2.68 -17.70 -5.01
C GLN A 24 4.21 -17.81 -4.99
N LYS A 25 4.89 -17.15 -5.89
CA LYS A 25 6.35 -17.11 -5.91
C LYS A 25 6.94 -16.45 -4.68
N LEU A 26 6.37 -15.33 -4.26
CA LEU A 26 6.74 -14.63 -3.03
C LEU A 26 6.54 -15.55 -1.81
N ASN A 27 5.39 -16.22 -1.75
CA ASN A 27 5.05 -17.13 -0.67
C ASN A 27 6.03 -18.31 -0.57
N GLN A 28 6.37 -18.92 -1.71
CA GLN A 28 7.40 -19.99 -1.78
C GLN A 28 8.77 -19.50 -1.31
N ASN A 29 9.19 -18.31 -1.75
CA ASN A 29 10.49 -17.73 -1.37
C ASN A 29 10.59 -17.41 0.13
N THR A 30 9.46 -17.18 0.78
CA THR A 30 9.37 -16.95 2.23
C THR A 30 8.98 -18.21 3.01
N HIS A 31 9.11 -19.40 2.41
CA HIS A 31 8.75 -20.68 3.04
C HIS A 31 7.32 -20.66 3.61
N PHE A 32 6.37 -20.06 2.90
CA PHE A 32 4.95 -19.94 3.27
C PHE A 32 4.66 -19.15 4.55
N LEU A 33 5.62 -18.34 5.04
CA LEU A 33 5.41 -17.50 6.21
C LEU A 33 4.33 -16.40 5.98
N LEU A 34 4.09 -16.04 4.73
CA LEU A 34 3.13 -15.01 4.33
C LEU A 34 1.75 -15.56 3.95
N ASP A 35 1.55 -16.89 4.06
CA ASP A 35 0.27 -17.52 3.75
C ASP A 35 -0.72 -17.36 4.91
N LYS A 36 -1.11 -16.13 5.17
CA LYS A 36 -1.95 -15.72 6.30
C LYS A 36 -3.06 -14.78 5.86
N GLU A 37 -4.12 -14.76 6.63
CA GLU A 37 -5.12 -13.69 6.62
C GLU A 37 -4.70 -12.59 7.62
N LEU A 38 -5.18 -11.36 7.41
CA LEU A 38 -4.87 -10.25 8.33
C LEU A 38 -5.28 -10.56 9.77
N ARG A 39 -6.40 -11.27 9.98
CA ARG A 39 -6.87 -11.67 11.32
C ARG A 39 -5.83 -12.43 12.15
N GLU A 40 -4.99 -13.22 11.48
CA GLU A 40 -3.96 -14.04 12.14
C GLU A 40 -2.81 -13.21 12.72
N LEU A 41 -2.65 -11.98 12.28
CA LEU A 41 -1.63 -11.04 12.75
C LEU A 41 -2.14 -10.18 13.91
N ALA A 42 -3.44 -9.99 14.02
CA ALA A 42 -4.05 -9.00 14.91
C ALA A 42 -3.74 -9.21 16.39
N ALA A 43 -3.59 -10.46 16.84
CA ALA A 43 -3.28 -10.76 18.24
C ALA A 43 -1.82 -10.38 18.58
N ASP A 44 -0.88 -10.75 17.72
CA ASP A 44 0.55 -10.49 17.90
C ASP A 44 0.88 -9.00 17.76
N GLU A 45 0.22 -8.29 16.86
CA GLU A 45 0.33 -6.83 16.73
C GLU A 45 -0.18 -6.11 17.99
N ARG A 46 -1.33 -6.52 18.54
CA ARG A 46 -1.86 -5.93 19.77
C ARG A 46 -0.99 -6.21 20.99
N ALA A 47 -0.35 -7.37 21.01
CA ALA A 47 0.59 -7.74 22.07
C ALA A 47 2.00 -7.15 21.87
N ALA A 48 2.22 -6.36 20.82
CA ALA A 48 3.52 -5.82 20.41
C ALA A 48 4.61 -6.89 20.23
N VAL A 49 4.22 -8.11 19.87
CA VAL A 49 5.13 -9.21 19.50
C VAL A 49 5.70 -8.98 18.13
N ILE A 50 4.88 -8.43 17.22
CA ILE A 50 5.28 -7.94 15.90
C ILE A 50 4.88 -6.47 15.74
N PRO A 51 5.56 -5.70 14.86
CA PRO A 51 5.17 -4.33 14.56
C PRO A 51 3.78 -4.25 13.94
N ASN A 52 3.07 -3.16 14.21
CA ASN A 52 1.84 -2.86 13.50
C ASN A 52 2.14 -2.62 12.01
N MET A 53 1.41 -3.31 11.15
CA MET A 53 1.54 -3.16 9.70
C MET A 53 0.46 -2.26 9.15
N LEU A 54 0.88 -1.33 8.30
CA LEU A 54 0.02 -0.45 7.56
C LEU A 54 0.36 -0.56 6.07
N PHE A 55 -0.53 -1.16 5.31
CA PHE A 55 -0.39 -1.28 3.86
C PHE A 55 -1.08 -0.11 3.18
N ASN A 56 -0.44 0.41 2.16
CA ASN A 56 -0.86 1.59 1.45
C ASN A 56 -0.99 1.28 -0.06
N ALA A 57 -2.08 1.64 -0.66
CA ALA A 57 -2.29 1.49 -2.10
C ALA A 57 -3.06 2.71 -2.64
N VAL A 58 -3.08 2.89 -3.94
CA VAL A 58 -3.83 3.99 -4.57
C VAL A 58 -5.06 3.43 -5.28
N ILE A 59 -6.23 3.98 -4.97
CA ILE A 59 -7.47 3.66 -5.67
C ILE A 59 -7.40 4.30 -7.06
N THR A 60 -7.51 3.48 -8.11
CA THR A 60 -7.35 3.95 -9.50
C THR A 60 -8.42 4.96 -9.92
N ARG A 61 -9.61 4.84 -9.35
CA ARG A 61 -10.77 5.64 -9.72
C ARG A 61 -10.63 7.13 -9.40
N ASP A 62 -10.03 7.46 -8.24
CA ASP A 62 -10.03 8.84 -7.70
C ASP A 62 -8.69 9.25 -7.10
N GLY A 63 -7.69 8.37 -7.11
CA GLY A 63 -6.36 8.67 -6.61
C GLY A 63 -6.23 8.74 -5.08
N ARG A 64 -7.27 8.39 -4.32
CA ARG A 64 -7.18 8.33 -2.86
C ARG A 64 -6.35 7.14 -2.41
N LYS A 65 -5.72 7.27 -1.25
CA LYS A 65 -5.03 6.15 -0.62
C LYS A 65 -6.03 5.15 -0.05
N MET A 66 -5.77 3.86 -0.20
CA MET A 66 -6.43 2.78 0.51
C MET A 66 -5.48 2.30 1.62
N LEU A 67 -5.87 2.50 2.87
CA LEU A 67 -5.11 2.08 4.04
C LEU A 67 -5.67 0.76 4.56
N ILE A 68 -4.81 -0.25 4.68
CA ILE A 68 -5.17 -1.58 5.17
C ILE A 68 -4.31 -1.89 6.39
N SER A 69 -4.95 -2.20 7.51
CA SER A 69 -4.32 -2.58 8.76
C SER A 69 -5.25 -3.51 9.55
N THR A 70 -4.69 -4.22 10.51
CA THR A 70 -5.47 -4.97 11.50
C THR A 70 -6.07 -4.05 12.57
N LEU A 71 -5.56 -2.83 12.69
CA LEU A 71 -6.03 -1.80 13.61
C LEU A 71 -6.92 -0.78 12.90
N PRO A 72 -7.86 -0.14 13.59
CA PRO A 72 -8.62 0.99 13.05
C PRO A 72 -7.68 2.13 12.68
N VAL A 73 -7.71 2.58 11.42
CA VAL A 73 -6.83 3.65 10.89
C VAL A 73 -7.60 4.84 10.34
N SER A 74 -8.88 4.95 10.69
CA SER A 74 -9.77 6.03 10.22
C SER A 74 -9.26 7.43 10.57
N PHE A 75 -8.45 7.56 11.62
CA PHE A 75 -7.79 8.82 12.00
C PHE A 75 -6.73 9.29 10.99
N LEU A 76 -6.28 8.42 10.08
CA LEU A 76 -5.34 8.74 9.00
C LEU A 76 -6.04 9.18 7.70
N MET A 77 -7.38 9.18 7.66
CA MET A 77 -8.13 9.45 6.43
C MET A 77 -8.09 10.91 5.99
N GLN A 78 -7.86 11.84 6.90
CA GLN A 78 -7.82 13.27 6.60
C GLN A 78 -6.41 13.83 6.80
N PRO A 79 -5.99 14.83 5.97
CA PRO A 79 -4.76 15.56 6.23
C PRO A 79 -4.82 16.24 7.60
N GLY A 80 -3.67 16.35 8.26
CA GLY A 80 -3.56 17.08 9.53
C GLY A 80 -3.92 18.56 9.35
N ASN A 81 -4.70 19.09 10.28
CA ASN A 81 -5.15 20.50 10.26
C ASN A 81 -4.04 21.41 10.80
N GLU A 82 -2.98 21.65 10.07
CA GLU A 82 -2.09 22.74 10.39
C GLU A 82 -2.55 24.03 9.68
N GLY A 83 -3.27 24.88 10.40
CA GLY A 83 -3.37 26.32 10.11
C GLY A 83 -4.19 26.76 8.90
N VAL A 84 -4.85 25.90 8.18
CA VAL A 84 -5.75 26.25 7.09
C VAL A 84 -7.18 26.02 7.56
N VAL A 85 -8.02 27.07 7.44
CA VAL A 85 -9.46 27.02 7.61
C VAL A 85 -9.97 25.66 7.10
N GLN A 86 -10.63 24.90 7.99
CA GLN A 86 -11.25 23.61 7.67
C GLN A 86 -12.07 23.73 6.39
N ALA A 87 -11.46 23.51 5.26
CA ALA A 87 -12.23 22.97 4.17
C ALA A 87 -12.72 21.63 4.71
N LYS A 88 -14.02 21.43 4.80
CA LYS A 88 -14.65 20.13 4.90
C LYS A 88 -14.28 19.39 3.61
N GLY A 89 -12.99 19.03 3.48
CA GLY A 89 -12.47 18.34 2.32
C GLY A 89 -12.85 16.88 2.41
N ASP A 90 -13.14 16.30 1.27
CA ASP A 90 -13.25 14.84 1.18
C ASP A 90 -11.98 14.19 1.72
N PRO A 91 -12.10 13.06 2.44
CA PRO A 91 -10.93 12.33 2.91
C PRO A 91 -10.04 11.95 1.72
N ASP A 92 -8.73 12.13 1.85
CA ASP A 92 -7.74 11.78 0.83
C ASP A 92 -7.23 10.34 0.95
N ALA A 93 -7.66 9.66 2.00
CA ALA A 93 -7.42 8.24 2.25
C ALA A 93 -8.70 7.55 2.73
N ILE A 94 -8.76 6.25 2.55
CA ILE A 94 -9.88 5.39 2.93
C ILE A 94 -9.37 4.26 3.83
N ASP A 95 -9.98 4.08 4.99
CA ASP A 95 -9.79 2.92 5.85
C ASP A 95 -10.53 1.72 5.26
N PHE A 96 -9.78 0.71 4.81
CA PHE A 96 -10.32 -0.51 4.21
C PHE A 96 -11.28 -1.24 5.16
N ALA A 97 -10.89 -1.39 6.42
CA ALA A 97 -11.69 -2.11 7.39
C ALA A 97 -13.03 -1.40 7.69
N ALA A 98 -13.00 -0.07 7.74
CA ALA A 98 -14.22 0.72 7.92
C ALA A 98 -15.13 0.66 6.69
N LEU A 99 -14.56 0.77 5.48
CA LEU A 99 -15.34 0.74 4.24
C LEU A 99 -16.01 -0.63 4.01
N PHE A 100 -15.30 -1.71 4.31
CA PHE A 100 -15.77 -3.08 4.10
C PHE A 100 -16.18 -3.81 5.39
N ALA A 101 -16.56 -3.08 6.44
CA ALA A 101 -16.91 -3.64 7.75
C ALA A 101 -17.94 -4.79 7.70
N LYS A 102 -18.86 -4.77 6.71
CA LYS A 102 -19.88 -5.82 6.52
C LYS A 102 -19.38 -7.04 5.74
N GLN A 103 -18.16 -7.03 5.24
CA GLN A 103 -17.60 -8.08 4.37
C GLN A 103 -16.42 -8.79 5.02
N ASP A 104 -16.30 -8.73 6.33
CA ASP A 104 -15.21 -9.33 7.11
C ASP A 104 -13.81 -8.96 6.55
N PRO A 105 -13.40 -7.68 6.67
CA PRO A 105 -12.17 -7.17 6.06
C PRO A 105 -10.92 -7.88 6.54
N MET A 106 -10.95 -8.52 7.72
CA MET A 106 -9.82 -9.27 8.27
C MET A 106 -9.57 -10.62 7.57
N ASN A 107 -10.46 -11.07 6.68
CA ASN A 107 -10.23 -12.22 5.79
C ASN A 107 -9.32 -11.89 4.60
N LEU A 108 -8.94 -10.63 4.39
CA LEU A 108 -8.02 -10.28 3.30
C LEU A 108 -6.68 -11.00 3.51
N ARG A 109 -6.17 -11.61 2.43
CA ARG A 109 -4.88 -12.29 2.46
C ARG A 109 -3.73 -11.28 2.60
N LEU A 110 -2.77 -11.57 3.46
CA LEU A 110 -1.55 -10.78 3.63
C LEU A 110 -0.79 -10.61 2.30
N LEU A 111 -0.68 -11.67 1.52
CA LEU A 111 -0.04 -11.62 0.19
C LEU A 111 -0.72 -10.64 -0.76
N THR A 112 -2.04 -10.52 -0.70
CA THR A 112 -2.78 -9.55 -1.52
C THR A 112 -2.50 -8.12 -1.05
N ALA A 113 -2.47 -7.87 0.25
CA ALA A 113 -2.11 -6.58 0.82
C ALA A 113 -0.68 -6.16 0.44
N LEU A 114 0.28 -7.08 0.54
CA LEU A 114 1.67 -6.87 0.12
C LEU A 114 1.77 -6.57 -1.38
N ARG A 115 1.08 -7.34 -2.22
CA ARG A 115 1.08 -7.14 -3.67
C ARG A 115 0.54 -5.78 -4.06
N MET A 116 -0.50 -5.29 -3.41
CA MET A 116 -1.08 -3.98 -3.68
C MET A 116 -0.04 -2.86 -3.60
N ASN A 117 0.87 -2.95 -2.62
CA ASN A 117 1.95 -1.97 -2.43
C ASN A 117 3.05 -2.04 -3.50
N ALA A 118 3.09 -3.11 -4.30
CA ALA A 118 4.13 -3.37 -5.29
C ALA A 118 3.59 -3.54 -6.71
N THR A 119 2.33 -3.21 -6.97
CA THR A 119 1.71 -3.33 -8.28
C THR A 119 1.94 -2.09 -9.12
N PHE A 120 3.13 -2.03 -9.73
CA PHE A 120 3.47 -0.92 -10.61
C PHE A 120 2.71 -1.00 -11.94
N PRO A 121 2.12 0.11 -12.41
CA PRO A 121 1.39 0.16 -13.68
C PRO A 121 2.21 -0.38 -14.86
N TYR A 122 1.58 -1.11 -15.74
CA TYR A 122 2.16 -1.76 -16.94
C TYR A 122 3.13 -2.93 -16.67
N VAL A 123 3.66 -3.09 -15.45
CA VAL A 123 4.52 -4.23 -15.09
C VAL A 123 3.69 -5.38 -14.54
N LEU A 124 2.78 -5.08 -13.63
CA LEU A 124 1.82 -6.03 -13.08
C LEU A 124 0.39 -5.53 -13.31
N PRO A 125 -0.59 -6.42 -13.51
CA PRO A 125 -1.98 -6.03 -13.58
C PRO A 125 -2.42 -5.39 -12.27
N ASN A 126 -3.30 -4.39 -12.36
CA ASN A 126 -3.92 -3.78 -11.20
C ASN A 126 -4.54 -4.84 -10.28
N VAL A 127 -4.55 -4.56 -9.00
CA VAL A 127 -5.15 -5.46 -8.02
C VAL A 127 -6.62 -5.12 -7.87
N TRP A 128 -7.47 -6.07 -8.28
CA TRP A 128 -8.88 -6.01 -7.94
C TRP A 128 -9.06 -6.59 -6.54
N LEU A 129 -9.47 -5.74 -5.61
CA LEU A 129 -9.83 -6.24 -4.28
C LEU A 129 -11.02 -7.18 -4.40
N PRO A 130 -11.04 -8.29 -3.63
CA PRO A 130 -12.10 -9.29 -3.68
C PRO A 130 -13.38 -8.82 -2.95
N THR A 131 -13.64 -7.55 -2.96
CA THR A 131 -14.73 -6.86 -2.25
C THR A 131 -15.93 -6.59 -3.15
N GLU A 132 -17.08 -6.23 -2.56
CA GLU A 132 -18.25 -5.77 -3.29
C GLU A 132 -18.65 -4.37 -2.78
N PRO A 133 -18.61 -3.34 -3.60
CA PRO A 133 -18.16 -3.35 -5.00
C PRO A 133 -16.66 -3.65 -5.13
N LYS A 134 -16.26 -4.19 -6.27
CA LYS A 134 -14.85 -4.39 -6.60
C LYS A 134 -14.15 -3.05 -6.73
N ILE A 135 -13.03 -2.93 -6.02
CA ILE A 135 -12.16 -1.75 -6.10
C ILE A 135 -10.85 -2.15 -6.75
N ASP A 136 -10.44 -1.34 -7.71
CA ASP A 136 -9.19 -1.48 -8.41
C ASP A 136 -8.14 -0.57 -7.74
N VAL A 137 -7.00 -1.15 -7.37
CA VAL A 137 -5.90 -0.44 -6.70
C VAL A 137 -4.58 -0.71 -7.37
N MET A 138 -3.64 0.20 -7.21
CA MET A 138 -2.28 0.11 -7.71
C MET A 138 -1.27 0.58 -6.66
N ASP A 139 -0.01 0.54 -7.04
CA ASP A 139 1.17 0.82 -6.24
C ASP A 139 1.05 2.11 -5.41
N ALA A 140 1.44 2.02 -4.14
CA ALA A 140 1.52 3.15 -3.23
C ALA A 140 2.52 4.22 -3.69
N GLY A 141 3.52 3.83 -4.47
CA GLY A 141 4.53 4.72 -5.03
C GLY A 141 3.98 5.85 -5.91
N LEU A 142 2.73 5.75 -6.32
CA LEU A 142 2.07 6.82 -7.04
C LEU A 142 1.65 8.00 -6.14
N ARG A 143 1.59 7.82 -4.83
CA ARG A 143 1.14 8.87 -3.92
C ARG A 143 1.99 9.00 -2.65
N ASP A 144 2.36 7.91 -2.03
CA ASP A 144 3.13 7.87 -0.78
C ASP A 144 4.16 6.75 -0.85
N ASN A 145 5.15 6.92 -1.73
CA ASN A 145 6.10 5.89 -2.15
C ASN A 145 6.86 5.23 -0.98
N TYR A 146 7.18 6.01 0.03
CA TYR A 146 7.93 5.52 1.21
C TYR A 146 7.08 5.43 2.46
N GLY A 147 5.76 5.65 2.36
CA GLY A 147 4.88 5.74 3.52
C GLY A 147 5.17 6.95 4.42
N LEU A 148 5.92 7.94 3.91
CA LEU A 148 6.36 9.08 4.70
C LEU A 148 5.19 9.98 5.11
N GLU A 149 4.31 10.30 4.17
CA GLU A 149 3.12 11.10 4.44
C GLU A 149 2.23 10.43 5.49
N THR A 150 1.98 9.14 5.34
CA THR A 150 1.21 8.35 6.29
C THR A 150 1.87 8.29 7.66
N SER A 151 3.20 8.10 7.71
CA SER A 151 3.98 8.08 8.96
C SER A 151 3.97 9.44 9.67
N LEU A 152 4.14 10.54 8.94
CA LEU A 152 4.09 11.89 9.51
C LEU A 152 2.69 12.21 10.04
N ARG A 153 1.65 11.80 9.34
CA ARG A 153 0.26 11.96 9.78
C ARG A 153 -0.01 11.19 11.07
N PHE A 154 0.51 9.96 11.17
CA PHE A 154 0.45 9.18 12.41
C PHE A 154 1.14 9.91 13.57
N ILE A 155 2.37 10.37 13.36
CA ILE A 155 3.13 11.11 14.38
C ILE A 155 2.39 12.39 14.78
N HIS A 156 1.79 13.10 13.84
CA HIS A 156 1.01 14.30 14.11
C HIS A 156 -0.22 14.02 14.98
N VAL A 157 -0.98 12.99 14.65
CA VAL A 157 -2.18 12.61 15.42
C VAL A 157 -1.83 12.23 16.85
N PHE A 158 -0.73 11.51 17.07
CA PHE A 158 -0.29 11.04 18.38
C PHE A 158 0.79 11.92 19.02
N ASN A 159 1.02 13.11 18.50
CA ASN A 159 2.12 13.98 18.93
C ASN A 159 2.17 14.23 20.44
N ASP A 160 1.04 14.54 21.06
CA ASP A 160 1.01 14.83 22.50
C ASP A 160 1.25 13.57 23.32
N TRP A 161 0.62 12.45 22.94
CA TRP A 161 0.87 11.17 23.58
C TRP A 161 2.34 10.75 23.47
N ILE A 162 2.95 10.95 22.29
CA ILE A 162 4.37 10.62 22.05
C ILE A 162 5.27 11.46 22.95
N LYS A 163 5.01 12.76 23.07
CA LYS A 163 5.80 13.66 23.94
C LYS A 163 5.72 13.29 25.41
N GLU A 164 4.54 12.86 25.86
CA GLU A 164 4.30 12.52 27.26
C GLU A 164 4.81 11.12 27.66
N ASN A 165 4.81 10.18 26.73
CA ASN A 165 5.02 8.77 27.03
C ASN A 165 6.27 8.15 26.42
N THR A 166 7.02 8.88 25.59
CA THR A 166 8.22 8.35 24.91
C THR A 166 9.38 9.32 24.98
N SER A 167 10.60 8.81 24.72
CA SER A 167 11.80 9.65 24.57
C SER A 167 11.92 10.30 23.19
N GLY A 168 11.05 9.97 22.25
CA GLY A 168 11.05 10.49 20.88
C GLY A 168 10.67 9.45 19.85
N VAL A 169 10.77 9.84 18.58
CA VAL A 169 10.46 8.99 17.43
C VAL A 169 11.70 8.80 16.57
N VAL A 170 11.95 7.57 16.16
CA VAL A 170 12.97 7.25 15.15
C VAL A 170 12.23 6.87 13.86
N LEU A 171 12.38 7.68 12.80
CA LEU A 171 11.84 7.37 11.49
C LEU A 171 12.92 6.69 10.64
N LEU A 172 12.72 5.40 10.36
CA LEU A 172 13.60 4.63 9.48
C LEU A 172 12.96 4.54 8.08
N GLN A 173 13.60 5.16 7.09
CA GLN A 173 13.17 5.07 5.70
C GLN A 173 14.08 4.10 4.93
N ILE A 174 13.50 3.03 4.38
CA ILE A 174 14.21 2.05 3.56
C ILE A 174 13.97 2.42 2.09
N ARG A 175 15.05 2.64 1.34
CA ARG A 175 15.02 3.02 -0.08
C ARG A 175 15.77 2.01 -0.92
N ASP A 176 15.31 1.79 -2.15
CA ASP A 176 15.99 0.97 -3.16
C ASP A 176 17.22 1.68 -3.75
N ARG A 177 17.27 3.03 -3.68
CA ARG A 177 18.34 3.87 -4.25
C ARG A 177 18.85 4.89 -3.26
N ARG A 178 20.13 5.27 -3.43
CA ARG A 178 20.70 6.39 -2.68
C ARG A 178 20.03 7.70 -3.12
N GLY A 179 19.62 8.53 -2.18
CA GLY A 179 19.18 9.90 -2.47
C GLY A 179 20.35 10.69 -3.08
N GLY A 180 20.11 11.46 -4.13
CA GLY A 180 21.13 12.29 -4.79
C GLY A 180 21.85 11.67 -5.98
N GLY A 181 21.60 10.41 -6.32
CA GLY A 181 22.25 9.74 -7.46
C GLY A 181 21.68 10.11 -8.83
N TRP A 182 21.36 11.37 -9.06
CA TRP A 182 20.78 11.88 -10.32
C TRP A 182 21.80 12.11 -11.44
N GLU A 183 23.07 11.95 -11.15
CA GLU A 183 24.18 12.34 -12.05
C GLU A 183 24.40 11.35 -13.19
N PHE A 184 23.80 10.17 -13.17
CA PHE A 184 23.94 9.19 -14.23
C PHE A 184 22.56 8.89 -14.85
N PRO A 185 22.23 9.52 -15.99
CA PRO A 185 21.10 9.08 -16.78
C PRO A 185 21.33 7.62 -17.19
N PHE A 186 20.27 6.79 -17.14
CA PHE A 186 20.34 5.42 -17.59
C PHE A 186 20.86 5.36 -19.03
N GLU A 187 22.10 4.94 -19.20
CA GLU A 187 22.64 4.53 -20.50
C GLU A 187 22.16 3.10 -20.76
N SER A 188 21.11 2.94 -21.50
CA SER A 188 20.76 1.65 -22.03
C SER A 188 20.56 1.71 -23.55
N LYS A 189 20.93 0.65 -24.21
CA LYS A 189 21.05 0.56 -25.66
C LYS A 189 19.96 -0.31 -26.33
N ASP A 190 18.86 -0.59 -25.63
CA ASP A 190 17.87 -1.57 -26.10
C ASP A 190 16.60 -0.92 -26.64
N ILE A 191 16.06 -1.48 -27.75
CA ILE A 191 14.85 -0.99 -28.44
C ILE A 191 13.60 -1.05 -27.53
N SER A 192 13.58 -1.97 -26.56
CA SER A 192 12.52 -2.04 -25.51
C SER A 192 12.38 -0.75 -24.72
N GLU A 193 13.44 0.05 -24.62
CA GLU A 193 13.48 1.31 -23.89
C GLU A 193 12.72 2.45 -24.57
N VAL A 194 12.62 2.45 -25.88
CA VAL A 194 11.91 3.50 -26.61
C VAL A 194 10.43 3.51 -26.20
N VAL A 195 9.87 2.35 -25.89
CA VAL A 195 8.49 2.22 -25.40
C VAL A 195 8.38 2.44 -23.88
N THR A 196 9.39 2.02 -23.13
CA THR A 196 9.36 2.12 -21.66
C THR A 196 9.87 3.46 -21.14
N LYS A 197 10.76 4.15 -21.85
CA LYS A 197 11.29 5.47 -21.45
C LYS A 197 10.23 6.54 -21.15
N PRO A 198 9.17 6.74 -21.92
CA PRO A 198 8.12 7.71 -21.58
C PRO A 198 7.42 7.37 -20.26
N LEU A 199 7.23 6.06 -19.98
CA LEU A 199 6.61 5.58 -18.76
C LEU A 199 7.55 5.72 -17.56
N LEU A 200 8.83 5.42 -17.75
CA LEU A 200 9.88 5.63 -16.75
C LEU A 200 10.09 7.12 -16.44
N LEU A 201 9.93 8.01 -17.44
CA LEU A 201 9.98 9.46 -17.24
C LEU A 201 8.77 9.97 -16.43
N LEU A 202 7.58 9.42 -16.64
CA LEU A 202 6.42 9.72 -15.80
C LEU A 202 6.65 9.26 -14.36
N GLN A 203 7.15 8.05 -14.17
CA GLN A 203 7.55 7.54 -12.85
C GLN A 203 8.63 8.42 -12.23
N TYR A 204 9.63 8.80 -12.98
CA TYR A 204 10.73 9.65 -12.53
C TYR A 204 10.26 11.03 -12.07
N ASN A 205 9.42 11.69 -12.87
CA ASN A 205 8.87 13.00 -12.52
C ASN A 205 7.96 12.92 -11.30
N TRP A 206 7.19 11.86 -11.19
CA TRP A 206 6.34 11.60 -10.03
C TRP A 206 7.16 11.39 -8.76
N TYR A 207 8.19 10.56 -8.86
CA TYR A 207 9.13 10.28 -7.78
C TYR A 207 9.84 11.56 -7.30
N LYS A 208 10.21 12.44 -8.22
CA LYS A 208 10.83 13.73 -7.93
C LYS A 208 9.89 14.70 -7.19
N MET A 209 8.58 14.62 -7.43
CA MET A 209 7.60 15.45 -6.73
C MET A 209 7.32 14.98 -5.30
N GLN A 210 7.72 13.75 -4.95
CA GLN A 210 7.51 13.17 -3.62
C GLN A 210 8.77 13.22 -2.72
N GLN A 211 9.84 13.84 -3.19
CA GLN A 211 11.07 14.09 -2.43
C GLN A 211 11.06 15.45 -1.76
#